data_df16c7cc98b8412dd916f18a3d6636da
#
_entry.id   df16c7cc98b8412dd916f18a3d6636da
#
_cell.length_a   1.000
_cell.length_b   1.000
_cell.length_c   1.000
_cell.angle_alpha   90.00
_cell.angle_beta   90.00
_cell.angle_gamma   90.00
#
_symmetry.space_group_name_H-M   'P 1'
#
loop_
_entity.id
_entity.type
_entity.pdbx_description
1 polymer ?
#
loop_
_entity_poly.entity_id
_entity_poly.type
_entity_poly.pdbx_seq_one_letter_code
_entity_poly.pdbx_strand_id
1 'polypeptide(L)'
;MELEAQVSGQNTYGPSREKFIAKTFNHLGGSIVAFTVIEMLFFASGLSETIARAIFQLPWLAIMGAFMLISWLASRAAHTVESKAMQYAALGAFILAEAIIFVPLLYVANSYAPGVITNAAVITLIATVALIAIAYTSRKDFSFLGTILKWAGLLALVLVVSGVIFGFQLGMFFSVAMVAFAGGAILYDASNIIHHYDEERYVGAALELFASVALMFWYILRILTSWRD
;
A
#
# COMPACT_ATOMS: atom_id res chain seq x y z
N MET A 1 -26.53 -34.35 -21.08
CA MET A 1 -25.68 -33.41 -21.82
C MET A 1 -25.97 -31.93 -21.48
N GLU A 2 -27.20 -31.56 -21.10
CA GLU A 2 -27.50 -30.15 -20.65
C GLU A 2 -27.24 -29.89 -19.15
N LEU A 3 -27.17 -30.93 -18.33
CA LEU A 3 -26.92 -30.79 -16.88
C LEU A 3 -25.41 -30.63 -16.52
N GLU A 4 -24.51 -31.07 -17.38
CA GLU A 4 -23.06 -30.88 -17.20
C GLU A 4 -22.57 -29.44 -17.54
N ALA A 5 -23.32 -28.69 -18.33
CA ALA A 5 -23.05 -27.31 -18.68
C ALA A 5 -23.43 -26.34 -17.54
N GLN A 6 -24.25 -26.75 -16.58
CA GLN A 6 -24.69 -25.91 -15.45
C GLN A 6 -23.78 -26.01 -14.21
N VAL A 7 -22.89 -27.00 -14.15
CA VAL A 7 -21.95 -27.18 -13.00
C VAL A 7 -20.59 -26.54 -13.26
N SER A 8 -20.29 -26.18 -14.51
CA SER A 8 -19.14 -25.31 -14.80
C SER A 8 -19.49 -23.90 -14.32
N GLY A 9 -19.14 -23.59 -13.07
CA GLY A 9 -19.22 -22.25 -12.52
C GLY A 9 -18.66 -21.29 -13.55
N GLN A 10 -19.49 -20.39 -14.07
CA GLN A 10 -19.16 -19.44 -15.12
C GLN A 10 -17.91 -18.67 -14.70
N ASN A 11 -16.75 -19.06 -15.22
CA ASN A 11 -15.55 -18.22 -15.18
C ASN A 11 -15.91 -16.93 -15.92
N THR A 12 -16.17 -15.89 -15.16
CA THR A 12 -16.63 -14.57 -15.64
C THR A 12 -15.54 -13.88 -16.44
N TYR A 13 -14.28 -14.33 -16.28
CA TYR A 13 -13.08 -13.76 -16.90
C TYR A 13 -12.42 -14.79 -17.81
N GLY A 14 -11.83 -14.32 -18.92
CA GLY A 14 -11.04 -15.21 -19.79
C GLY A 14 -9.81 -15.78 -19.06
N PRO A 15 -9.27 -16.93 -19.52
CA PRO A 15 -8.14 -17.61 -18.85
C PRO A 15 -6.88 -16.74 -18.68
N SER A 16 -6.65 -15.77 -19.56
CA SER A 16 -5.53 -14.84 -19.49
C SER A 16 -5.71 -13.83 -18.35
N ARG A 17 -6.93 -13.30 -18.18
CA ARG A 17 -7.28 -12.37 -17.11
C ARG A 17 -7.19 -13.04 -15.73
N GLU A 18 -7.63 -14.26 -15.60
CA GLU A 18 -7.50 -15.02 -14.35
C GLU A 18 -6.03 -15.21 -13.95
N LYS A 19 -5.18 -15.56 -14.92
CA LYS A 19 -3.72 -15.68 -14.69
C LYS A 19 -3.08 -14.35 -14.29
N PHE A 20 -3.51 -13.25 -14.91
CA PHE A 20 -3.04 -11.91 -14.56
C PHE A 20 -3.43 -11.56 -13.13
N ILE A 21 -4.69 -11.71 -12.75
CA ILE A 21 -5.21 -11.45 -11.41
C ILE A 21 -4.43 -12.27 -10.37
N ALA A 22 -4.28 -13.58 -10.60
CA ALA A 22 -3.54 -14.46 -9.71
C ALA A 22 -2.06 -14.03 -9.58
N LYS A 23 -1.38 -13.68 -10.68
CA LYS A 23 -0.01 -13.16 -10.64
C LYS A 23 0.08 -11.88 -9.83
N THR A 24 -0.83 -10.93 -10.04
CA THR A 24 -0.84 -9.64 -9.34
C THR A 24 -0.98 -9.84 -7.83
N PHE A 25 -1.94 -10.65 -7.38
CA PHE A 25 -2.11 -10.90 -5.95
C PHE A 25 -0.98 -11.73 -5.33
N ASN A 26 -0.37 -12.65 -6.08
CA ASN A 26 0.83 -13.35 -5.63
C ASN A 26 2.00 -12.38 -5.42
N HIS A 27 2.18 -11.41 -6.32
CA HIS A 27 3.22 -10.38 -6.18
C HIS A 27 2.91 -9.41 -5.03
N LEU A 28 1.65 -9.06 -4.80
CA LEU A 28 1.24 -8.33 -3.60
C LEU A 28 1.65 -9.08 -2.34
N GLY A 29 1.29 -10.36 -2.23
CA GLY A 29 1.68 -11.21 -1.10
C GLY A 29 3.19 -11.27 -0.94
N GLY A 30 3.93 -11.46 -2.03
CA GLY A 30 5.39 -11.43 -2.06
C GLY A 30 5.98 -10.10 -1.59
N SER A 31 5.37 -8.97 -1.99
CA SER A 31 5.79 -7.62 -1.58
C SER A 31 5.59 -7.39 -0.08
N ILE A 32 4.46 -7.83 0.48
CA ILE A 32 4.18 -7.75 1.92
C ILE A 32 5.19 -8.60 2.71
N VAL A 33 5.47 -9.82 2.25
CA VAL A 33 6.47 -10.68 2.88
C VAL A 33 7.87 -10.06 2.79
N ALA A 34 8.27 -9.55 1.63
CA ALA A 34 9.56 -8.91 1.42
C ALA A 34 9.72 -7.69 2.34
N PHE A 35 8.73 -6.81 2.40
CA PHE A 35 8.68 -5.67 3.33
C PHE A 35 8.87 -6.14 4.79
N THR A 36 8.09 -7.12 5.21
CA THR A 36 8.16 -7.66 6.58
C THR A 36 9.54 -8.22 6.90
N VAL A 37 10.13 -8.98 5.97
CA VAL A 37 11.48 -9.55 6.16
C VAL A 37 12.54 -8.45 6.24
N ILE A 38 12.48 -7.42 5.40
CA ILE A 38 13.39 -6.27 5.45
C ILE A 38 13.29 -5.57 6.79
N GLU A 39 12.07 -5.29 7.27
CA GLU A 39 11.86 -4.68 8.59
C GLU A 39 12.42 -5.56 9.72
N MET A 40 12.13 -6.85 9.70
CA MET A 40 12.69 -7.78 10.69
C MET A 40 14.23 -7.76 10.69
N LEU A 41 14.86 -7.69 9.52
CA LEU A 41 16.32 -7.59 9.40
C LEU A 41 16.85 -6.25 9.94
N PHE A 42 16.16 -5.12 9.67
CA PHE A 42 16.54 -3.83 10.23
C PHE A 42 16.50 -3.83 11.77
N PHE A 43 15.46 -4.44 12.34
CA PHE A 43 15.34 -4.53 13.80
C PHE A 43 16.34 -5.55 14.39
N ALA A 44 16.50 -6.70 13.81
CA ALA A 44 17.41 -7.74 14.30
C ALA A 44 18.89 -7.32 14.22
N SER A 45 19.28 -6.53 13.22
CA SER A 45 20.65 -6.03 13.04
C SER A 45 20.96 -4.75 13.82
N GLY A 46 19.95 -4.11 14.43
CA GLY A 46 20.10 -2.78 15.07
C GLY A 46 20.12 -1.61 14.08
N LEU A 47 20.00 -1.85 12.79
CA LEU A 47 19.95 -0.78 11.77
C LEU A 47 18.73 0.12 11.93
N SER A 48 17.63 -0.40 12.49
CA SER A 48 16.40 0.39 12.73
C SER A 48 16.68 1.63 13.58
N GLU A 49 17.50 1.51 14.64
CA GLU A 49 17.87 2.66 15.46
C GLU A 49 18.68 3.69 14.67
N THR A 50 19.67 3.24 13.89
CA THR A 50 20.52 4.09 13.08
C THR A 50 19.69 4.84 12.01
N ILE A 51 18.82 4.13 11.31
CA ILE A 51 17.92 4.72 10.28
C ILE A 51 16.94 5.70 10.94
N ALA A 52 16.30 5.32 12.05
CA ALA A 52 15.37 6.20 12.76
C ALA A 52 16.05 7.51 13.20
N ARG A 53 17.23 7.43 13.82
CA ARG A 53 18.00 8.61 14.24
C ARG A 53 18.39 9.51 13.06
N ALA A 54 18.82 8.92 11.94
CA ALA A 54 19.16 9.67 10.74
C ALA A 54 17.93 10.39 10.16
N ILE A 55 16.79 9.72 10.07
CA ILE A 55 15.55 10.31 9.56
C ILE A 55 15.02 11.41 10.47
N PHE A 56 15.06 11.24 11.79
CA PHE A 56 14.62 12.28 12.74
C PHE A 56 15.44 13.58 12.70
N GLN A 57 16.66 13.54 12.15
CA GLN A 57 17.48 14.73 11.95
C GLN A 57 17.17 15.50 10.67
N LEU A 58 16.44 14.89 9.75
CA LEU A 58 16.10 15.48 8.47
C LEU A 58 14.78 16.26 8.53
N PRO A 59 14.64 17.35 7.76
CA PRO A 59 13.34 18.02 7.61
C PRO A 59 12.31 17.04 7.00
N TRP A 60 11.16 16.89 7.67
CA TRP A 60 10.11 15.97 7.23
C TRP A 60 9.66 16.20 5.78
N LEU A 61 9.59 17.45 5.32
CA LEU A 61 9.26 17.77 3.94
C LEU A 61 10.28 17.23 2.94
N ALA A 62 11.57 17.19 3.29
CA ALA A 62 12.61 16.61 2.43
C ALA A 62 12.45 15.09 2.31
N ILE A 63 12.13 14.41 3.43
CA ILE A 63 11.87 12.96 3.45
C ILE A 63 10.65 12.64 2.58
N MET A 64 9.56 13.37 2.79
CA MET A 64 8.33 13.20 2.02
C MET A 64 8.54 13.46 0.53
N GLY A 65 9.27 14.53 0.17
CA GLY A 65 9.58 14.84 -1.21
C GLY A 65 10.45 13.78 -1.89
N ALA A 66 11.48 13.28 -1.19
CA ALA A 66 12.31 12.19 -1.69
C ALA A 66 11.50 10.89 -1.89
N PHE A 67 10.65 10.55 -0.93
CA PHE A 67 9.76 9.38 -1.03
C PHE A 67 8.77 9.51 -2.20
N MET A 68 8.13 10.67 -2.36
CA MET A 68 7.23 10.92 -3.50
C MET A 68 7.94 10.79 -4.84
N LEU A 69 9.20 11.27 -4.93
CA LEU A 69 9.99 11.13 -6.15
C LEU A 69 10.31 9.66 -6.45
N ILE A 70 10.75 8.90 -5.45
CA ILE A 70 11.03 7.47 -5.59
C ILE A 70 9.76 6.71 -5.98
N SER A 71 8.64 6.98 -5.33
CA SER A 71 7.34 6.37 -5.62
C SER A 71 6.89 6.65 -7.05
N TRP A 72 7.02 7.91 -7.49
CA TRP A 72 6.68 8.29 -8.86
C TRP A 72 7.57 7.61 -9.91
N LEU A 73 8.88 7.56 -9.67
CA LEU A 73 9.83 6.89 -10.56
C LEU A 73 9.56 5.38 -10.62
N ALA A 74 9.34 4.75 -9.48
CA ALA A 74 9.06 3.32 -9.39
C ALA A 74 7.75 2.96 -10.09
N SER A 75 6.66 3.70 -9.82
CA SER A 75 5.37 3.52 -10.48
C SER A 75 5.51 3.71 -12.00
N ARG A 76 6.17 4.78 -12.43
CA ARG A 76 6.40 5.03 -13.85
C ARG A 76 7.19 3.88 -14.50
N ALA A 77 8.29 3.43 -13.89
CA ALA A 77 9.10 2.33 -14.43
C ALA A 77 8.30 1.02 -14.48
N ALA A 78 7.53 0.71 -13.45
CA ALA A 78 6.71 -0.50 -13.42
C ALA A 78 5.61 -0.53 -14.50
N HIS A 79 5.11 0.65 -14.93
CA HIS A 79 4.02 0.76 -15.91
C HIS A 79 4.48 1.01 -17.35
N THR A 80 5.62 1.68 -17.57
CA THR A 80 6.01 2.11 -18.92
C THR A 80 7.11 1.28 -19.54
N VAL A 81 7.98 0.64 -18.73
CA VAL A 81 9.11 -0.12 -19.22
C VAL A 81 8.69 -1.53 -19.62
N GLU A 82 9.10 -1.98 -20.84
CA GLU A 82 8.78 -3.32 -21.34
C GLU A 82 9.58 -4.43 -20.63
N SER A 83 10.80 -4.10 -20.19
CA SER A 83 11.69 -5.06 -19.52
C SER A 83 11.13 -5.50 -18.17
N LYS A 84 10.80 -6.78 -18.04
CA LYS A 84 10.34 -7.38 -16.77
C LYS A 84 11.37 -7.22 -15.66
N ALA A 85 12.66 -7.35 -15.97
CA ALA A 85 13.73 -7.15 -14.97
C ALA A 85 13.68 -5.75 -14.38
N MET A 86 13.42 -4.72 -15.21
CA MET A 86 13.31 -3.34 -14.73
C MET A 86 12.03 -3.11 -13.93
N GLN A 87 10.90 -3.76 -14.29
CA GLN A 87 9.66 -3.72 -13.50
C GLN A 87 9.88 -4.31 -12.10
N TYR A 88 10.57 -5.45 -12.00
CA TYR A 88 10.92 -6.05 -10.71
C TYR A 88 11.92 -5.21 -9.91
N ALA A 89 12.90 -4.60 -10.58
CA ALA A 89 13.80 -3.67 -9.90
C ALA A 89 13.06 -2.45 -9.33
N ALA A 90 12.09 -1.92 -10.07
CA ALA A 90 11.24 -0.84 -9.60
C ALA A 90 10.39 -1.25 -8.38
N LEU A 91 9.78 -2.43 -8.42
CA LEU A 91 9.03 -2.98 -7.28
C LEU A 91 9.93 -3.17 -6.07
N GLY A 92 11.11 -3.77 -6.24
CA GLY A 92 12.07 -3.99 -5.16
C GLY A 92 12.57 -2.68 -4.54
N ALA A 93 12.89 -1.68 -5.39
CA ALA A 93 13.28 -0.34 -4.94
C ALA A 93 12.16 0.36 -4.16
N PHE A 94 10.91 0.20 -4.61
CA PHE A 94 9.76 0.75 -3.92
C PHE A 94 9.54 0.10 -2.55
N ILE A 95 9.59 -1.25 -2.46
CA ILE A 95 9.48 -1.98 -1.19
C ILE A 95 10.58 -1.54 -0.20
N LEU A 96 11.82 -1.38 -0.69
CA LEU A 96 12.91 -0.92 0.14
C LEU A 96 12.72 0.52 0.62
N ALA A 97 12.24 1.42 -0.24
CA ALA A 97 11.93 2.80 0.14
C ALA A 97 10.81 2.86 1.18
N GLU A 98 9.75 2.06 1.01
CA GLU A 98 8.70 1.92 2.01
C GLU A 98 9.27 1.41 3.34
N ALA A 99 10.09 0.36 3.33
CA ALA A 99 10.71 -0.15 4.55
C ALA A 99 11.52 0.94 5.26
N ILE A 100 12.35 1.69 4.55
CA ILE A 100 13.15 2.78 5.17
C ILE A 100 12.27 3.86 5.80
N ILE A 101 11.20 4.27 5.12
CA ILE A 101 10.32 5.34 5.63
C ILE A 101 9.46 4.87 6.81
N PHE A 102 9.16 3.57 6.89
CA PHE A 102 8.41 2.98 7.99
C PHE A 102 9.24 2.83 9.28
N VAL A 103 10.57 2.70 9.19
CA VAL A 103 11.44 2.49 10.35
C VAL A 103 11.16 3.46 11.52
N PRO A 104 11.07 4.79 11.34
CA PRO A 104 10.83 5.69 12.47
C PRO A 104 9.52 5.41 13.22
N LEU A 105 8.43 5.15 12.48
CA LEU A 105 7.13 4.86 13.07
C LEU A 105 7.14 3.51 13.79
N LEU A 106 7.73 2.47 13.17
CA LEU A 106 7.87 1.15 13.77
C LEU A 106 8.79 1.17 14.99
N TYR A 107 9.87 1.96 14.95
CA TYR A 107 10.80 2.11 16.07
C TYR A 107 10.11 2.72 17.28
N VAL A 108 9.34 3.80 17.09
CA VAL A 108 8.53 4.42 18.14
C VAL A 108 7.47 3.42 18.65
N ALA A 109 6.71 2.80 17.75
CA ALA A 109 5.67 1.85 18.13
C ALA A 109 6.21 0.64 18.92
N ASN A 110 7.36 0.11 18.52
CA ASN A 110 8.01 -1.01 19.22
C ASN A 110 8.48 -0.62 20.64
N SER A 111 8.91 0.64 20.83
CA SER A 111 9.45 1.12 22.10
C SER A 111 8.36 1.42 23.14
N TYR A 112 7.22 1.98 22.70
CA TYR A 112 6.18 2.50 23.60
C TYR A 112 4.93 1.63 23.68
N ALA A 113 4.67 0.77 22.69
CA ALA A 113 3.43 0.02 22.59
C ALA A 113 3.66 -1.44 22.12
N PRO A 114 4.17 -2.34 22.99
CA PRO A 114 4.39 -3.74 22.63
C PRO A 114 3.14 -4.40 22.03
N GLY A 115 3.32 -5.10 20.90
CA GLY A 115 2.25 -5.81 20.19
C GLY A 115 1.38 -4.93 19.26
N VAL A 116 1.53 -3.61 19.28
CA VAL A 116 0.71 -2.71 18.44
C VAL A 116 1.00 -2.92 16.95
N ILE A 117 2.25 -3.20 16.59
CA ILE A 117 2.66 -3.47 15.20
C ILE A 117 1.93 -4.71 14.67
N THR A 118 1.92 -5.79 15.44
CA THR A 118 1.21 -7.02 15.06
C THR A 118 -0.29 -6.79 14.92
N ASN A 119 -0.90 -6.06 15.86
CA ASN A 119 -2.32 -5.74 15.78
C ASN A 119 -2.65 -4.89 14.54
N ALA A 120 -1.84 -3.87 14.25
CA ALA A 120 -2.00 -3.05 13.05
C ALA A 120 -1.87 -3.89 11.77
N ALA A 121 -0.87 -4.78 11.70
CA ALA A 121 -0.68 -5.66 10.56
C ALA A 121 -1.88 -6.60 10.34
N VAL A 122 -2.39 -7.24 11.41
CA VAL A 122 -3.56 -8.13 11.33
C VAL A 122 -4.80 -7.36 10.86
N ILE A 123 -5.08 -6.19 11.44
CA ILE A 123 -6.23 -5.37 11.04
C ILE A 123 -6.10 -4.95 9.58
N THR A 124 -4.91 -4.51 9.15
CA THR A 124 -4.66 -4.11 7.76
C THR A 124 -4.88 -5.27 6.79
N LEU A 125 -4.37 -6.46 7.11
CA LEU A 125 -4.53 -7.64 6.26
C LEU A 125 -6.00 -8.06 6.15
N ILE A 126 -6.73 -8.09 7.27
CA ILE A 126 -8.17 -8.42 7.27
C ILE A 126 -8.94 -7.40 6.42
N ALA A 127 -8.68 -6.10 6.62
CA ALA A 127 -9.34 -5.05 5.84
C ALA A 127 -9.00 -5.15 4.35
N THR A 128 -7.73 -5.38 4.01
CA THR A 128 -7.29 -5.55 2.62
C THR A 128 -7.99 -6.73 1.95
N VAL A 129 -8.00 -7.89 2.60
CA VAL A 129 -8.66 -9.10 2.06
C VAL A 129 -10.16 -8.84 1.88
N ALA A 130 -10.81 -8.20 2.85
CA ALA A 130 -12.24 -7.89 2.76
C ALA A 130 -12.55 -6.94 1.59
N LEU A 131 -11.73 -5.88 1.39
CA LEU A 131 -11.91 -4.92 0.30
C LEU A 131 -11.67 -5.56 -1.08
N ILE A 132 -10.64 -6.39 -1.20
CA ILE A 132 -10.39 -7.16 -2.43
C ILE A 132 -11.56 -8.11 -2.70
N ALA A 133 -12.07 -8.81 -1.68
CA ALA A 133 -13.23 -9.69 -1.81
C ALA A 133 -14.48 -8.92 -2.25
N ILE A 134 -14.71 -7.72 -1.73
CA ILE A 134 -15.81 -6.82 -2.17
C ILE A 134 -15.64 -6.47 -3.66
N ALA A 135 -14.44 -6.06 -4.09
CA ALA A 135 -14.17 -5.74 -5.48
C ALA A 135 -14.46 -6.93 -6.40
N TYR A 136 -14.03 -8.13 -5.98
CA TYR A 136 -14.18 -9.36 -6.76
C TYR A 136 -15.62 -9.87 -6.82
N THR A 137 -16.35 -9.84 -5.71
CA THR A 137 -17.69 -10.43 -5.59
C THR A 137 -18.80 -9.50 -6.03
N SER A 138 -18.65 -8.18 -5.84
CA SER A 138 -19.68 -7.20 -6.20
C SER A 138 -19.88 -7.05 -7.71
N ARG A 139 -18.88 -7.45 -8.51
CA ARG A 139 -18.86 -7.26 -9.98
C ARG A 139 -19.05 -5.80 -10.42
N LYS A 140 -18.94 -4.86 -9.50
CA LYS A 140 -19.07 -3.41 -9.78
C LYS A 140 -17.72 -2.84 -10.16
N ASP A 141 -17.74 -1.94 -11.12
CA ASP A 141 -16.58 -1.15 -11.47
C ASP A 141 -16.46 0.04 -10.50
N PHE A 142 -15.39 0.06 -9.72
CA PHE A 142 -15.08 1.12 -8.76
C PHE A 142 -14.10 2.16 -9.33
N SER A 143 -13.88 2.21 -10.65
CA SER A 143 -12.97 3.16 -11.29
C SER A 143 -13.36 4.62 -11.06
N PHE A 144 -14.64 4.93 -10.79
CA PHE A 144 -15.11 6.26 -10.43
C PHE A 144 -14.44 6.82 -9.16
N LEU A 145 -13.98 5.93 -8.25
CA LEU A 145 -13.24 6.35 -7.06
C LEU A 145 -11.93 7.06 -7.42
N GLY A 146 -11.35 6.80 -8.60
CA GLY A 146 -10.09 7.41 -9.00
C GLY A 146 -10.14 8.94 -9.02
N THR A 147 -11.24 9.55 -9.43
CA THR A 147 -11.41 11.00 -9.37
C THR A 147 -11.50 11.50 -7.93
N ILE A 148 -12.27 10.82 -7.10
CA ILE A 148 -12.44 11.17 -5.67
C ILE A 148 -11.09 11.06 -4.94
N LEU A 149 -10.36 9.96 -5.17
CA LEU A 149 -9.06 9.71 -4.57
C LEU A 149 -8.00 10.74 -5.00
N LYS A 150 -8.00 11.18 -6.27
CA LYS A 150 -7.10 12.25 -6.73
C LYS A 150 -7.32 13.55 -5.97
N TRP A 151 -8.58 13.96 -5.81
CA TRP A 151 -8.92 15.18 -5.06
C TRP A 151 -8.64 15.03 -3.56
N ALA A 152 -9.02 13.90 -2.97
CA ALA A 152 -8.79 13.63 -1.56
C ALA A 152 -7.28 13.52 -1.25
N GLY A 153 -6.50 12.89 -2.14
CA GLY A 153 -5.04 12.80 -2.03
C GLY A 153 -4.36 14.16 -2.12
N LEU A 154 -4.80 15.03 -3.07
CA LEU A 154 -4.31 16.39 -3.15
C LEU A 154 -4.62 17.19 -1.86
N LEU A 155 -5.85 17.08 -1.36
CA LEU A 155 -6.26 17.72 -0.12
C LEU A 155 -5.44 17.22 1.07
N ALA A 156 -5.24 15.90 1.18
CA ALA A 156 -4.42 15.31 2.23
C ALA A 156 -2.97 15.83 2.17
N LEU A 157 -2.39 15.91 0.96
CA LEU A 157 -1.05 16.46 0.77
C LEU A 157 -0.98 17.93 1.21
N VAL A 158 -1.94 18.76 0.82
CA VAL A 158 -2.02 20.18 1.24
C VAL A 158 -2.10 20.28 2.76
N LEU A 159 -2.92 19.45 3.42
CA LEU A 159 -3.05 19.44 4.88
C LEU A 159 -1.74 19.03 5.56
N VAL A 160 -1.04 17.99 5.05
CA VAL A 160 0.25 17.56 5.61
C VAL A 160 1.30 18.65 5.47
N VAL A 161 1.44 19.23 4.27
CA VAL A 161 2.39 20.34 4.02
C VAL A 161 2.07 21.55 4.90
N SER A 162 0.78 21.92 4.99
CA SER A 162 0.34 23.02 5.84
C SER A 162 0.64 22.75 7.33
N GLY A 163 0.42 21.52 7.80
CA GLY A 163 0.73 21.11 9.17
C GLY A 163 2.22 21.30 9.50
N VAL A 164 3.10 20.95 8.56
CA VAL A 164 4.56 21.15 8.74
C VAL A 164 4.94 22.62 8.70
N ILE A 165 4.38 23.41 7.77
CA ILE A 165 4.73 24.84 7.63
C ILE A 165 4.21 25.68 8.80
N PHE A 166 2.97 25.44 9.23
CA PHE A 166 2.32 26.23 10.27
C PHE A 166 2.42 25.61 11.67
N GLY A 167 3.04 24.43 11.80
CA GLY A 167 3.34 23.80 13.09
C GLY A 167 2.12 23.20 13.80
N PHE A 168 1.01 22.92 13.10
CA PHE A 168 -0.13 22.23 13.71
C PHE A 168 -0.07 20.72 13.48
N GLN A 169 -0.59 19.97 14.44
CA GLN A 169 -0.63 18.51 14.36
C GLN A 169 -1.91 18.04 13.68
N LEU A 170 -1.75 17.16 12.70
CA LEU A 170 -2.87 16.42 12.10
C LEU A 170 -3.26 15.30 13.08
N GLY A 171 -4.35 15.55 13.82
CA GLY A 171 -4.82 14.66 14.89
C GLY A 171 -5.38 13.32 14.39
N MET A 172 -6.03 12.61 15.31
CA MET A 172 -6.62 11.29 15.07
C MET A 172 -7.67 11.29 13.94
N PHE A 173 -8.50 12.34 13.83
CA PHE A 173 -9.51 12.43 12.77
C PHE A 173 -8.89 12.38 11.37
N PHE A 174 -7.75 13.03 11.18
CA PHE A 174 -7.00 12.92 9.92
C PHE A 174 -6.54 11.48 9.66
N SER A 175 -6.03 10.79 10.69
CA SER A 175 -5.58 9.41 10.55
C SER A 175 -6.73 8.47 10.19
N VAL A 176 -7.91 8.64 10.79
CA VAL A 176 -9.12 7.88 10.46
C VAL A 176 -9.57 8.16 9.01
N ALA A 177 -9.58 9.43 8.59
CA ALA A 177 -9.88 9.80 7.21
C ALA A 177 -8.88 9.17 6.22
N MET A 178 -7.61 9.09 6.57
CA MET A 178 -6.59 8.46 5.74
C MET A 178 -6.72 6.92 5.68
N VAL A 179 -7.23 6.27 6.73
CA VAL A 179 -7.58 4.84 6.66
C VAL A 179 -8.73 4.64 5.67
N ALA A 180 -9.76 5.48 5.72
CA ALA A 180 -10.86 5.43 4.75
C ALA A 180 -10.36 5.72 3.31
N PHE A 181 -9.46 6.69 3.15
CA PHE A 181 -8.81 6.98 1.87
C PHE A 181 -8.04 5.77 1.33
N ALA A 182 -7.19 5.15 2.16
CA ALA A 182 -6.42 3.96 1.79
C ALA A 182 -7.33 2.77 1.46
N GLY A 183 -8.43 2.59 2.19
CA GLY A 183 -9.45 1.59 1.88
C GLY A 183 -10.12 1.83 0.53
N GLY A 184 -10.46 3.07 0.22
CA GLY A 184 -10.95 3.47 -1.10
C GLY A 184 -9.92 3.21 -2.21
N ALA A 185 -8.63 3.47 -1.94
CA ALA A 185 -7.55 3.21 -2.88
C ALA A 185 -7.39 1.70 -3.14
N ILE A 186 -7.40 0.85 -2.10
CA ILE A 186 -7.36 -0.62 -2.25
C ILE A 186 -8.54 -1.11 -3.10
N LEU A 187 -9.75 -0.60 -2.84
CA LEU A 187 -10.94 -0.98 -3.60
C LEU A 187 -10.84 -0.56 -5.07
N TYR A 188 -10.34 0.65 -5.32
CA TYR A 188 -10.07 1.19 -6.65
C TYR A 188 -9.02 0.35 -7.40
N ASP A 189 -7.87 0.09 -6.76
CA ASP A 189 -6.78 -0.68 -7.36
C ASP A 189 -7.21 -2.12 -7.65
N ALA A 190 -7.90 -2.77 -6.72
CA ALA A 190 -8.46 -4.11 -6.92
C ALA A 190 -9.47 -4.14 -8.07
N SER A 191 -10.34 -3.15 -8.17
CA SER A 191 -11.29 -3.03 -9.29
C SER A 191 -10.58 -2.84 -10.63
N ASN A 192 -9.56 -1.99 -10.69
CA ASN A 192 -8.77 -1.80 -11.91
C ASN A 192 -8.02 -3.07 -12.31
N ILE A 193 -7.47 -3.82 -11.37
CA ILE A 193 -6.83 -5.13 -11.60
C ILE A 193 -7.84 -6.10 -12.24
N ILE A 194 -9.07 -6.09 -11.77
CA ILE A 194 -10.09 -6.98 -12.25
C ILE A 194 -10.58 -6.59 -13.65
N HIS A 195 -10.74 -5.28 -13.94
CA HIS A 195 -11.47 -4.82 -15.12
C HIS A 195 -10.63 -4.11 -16.20
N HIS A 196 -9.56 -3.37 -15.80
CA HIS A 196 -8.95 -2.35 -16.67
C HIS A 196 -7.48 -2.55 -16.98
N TYR A 197 -6.70 -3.17 -16.07
CA TYR A 197 -5.26 -3.32 -16.29
C TYR A 197 -4.92 -4.18 -17.50
N ASP A 198 -3.85 -3.80 -18.19
CA ASP A 198 -3.21 -4.64 -19.20
C ASP A 198 -2.61 -5.89 -18.51
N GLU A 199 -2.90 -7.07 -19.05
CA GLU A 199 -2.54 -8.37 -18.47
C GLU A 199 -1.02 -8.61 -18.38
N GLU A 200 -0.23 -7.82 -19.09
CA GLU A 200 1.23 -7.86 -18.98
C GLU A 200 1.79 -6.99 -17.85
N ARG A 201 0.98 -6.12 -17.24
CA ARG A 201 1.41 -5.13 -16.23
C ARG A 201 1.18 -5.58 -14.77
N TYR A 202 1.19 -6.88 -14.49
CA TYR A 202 0.93 -7.41 -13.16
C TYR A 202 1.90 -6.94 -12.08
N VAL A 203 3.17 -6.62 -12.43
CA VAL A 203 4.15 -6.08 -11.48
C VAL A 203 3.78 -4.65 -11.06
N GLY A 204 3.42 -3.80 -12.03
CA GLY A 204 2.96 -2.44 -11.76
C GLY A 204 1.66 -2.40 -10.97
N ALA A 205 0.71 -3.26 -11.34
CA ALA A 205 -0.55 -3.41 -10.62
C ALA A 205 -0.34 -3.85 -9.16
N ALA A 206 0.60 -4.77 -8.92
CA ALA A 206 0.97 -5.20 -7.57
C ALA A 206 1.66 -4.10 -6.78
N LEU A 207 2.50 -3.26 -7.41
CA LEU A 207 3.16 -2.14 -6.77
C LEU A 207 2.14 -1.11 -6.26
N GLU A 208 1.16 -0.72 -7.08
CA GLU A 208 0.14 0.26 -6.67
C GLU A 208 -0.74 -0.27 -5.56
N LEU A 209 -1.19 -1.53 -5.66
CA LEU A 209 -1.98 -2.14 -4.60
C LEU A 209 -1.16 -2.28 -3.30
N PHE A 210 0.13 -2.62 -3.38
CA PHE A 210 1.02 -2.66 -2.22
C PHE A 210 1.17 -1.27 -1.56
N ALA A 211 1.32 -0.20 -2.36
CA ALA A 211 1.37 1.17 -1.85
C ALA A 211 0.11 1.54 -1.06
N SER A 212 -1.07 1.18 -1.58
CA SER A 212 -2.35 1.42 -0.89
C SER A 212 -2.47 0.63 0.42
N VAL A 213 -1.98 -0.62 0.45
CA VAL A 213 -1.93 -1.45 1.67
C VAL A 213 -0.94 -0.89 2.68
N ALA A 214 0.24 -0.46 2.25
CA ALA A 214 1.25 0.17 3.11
C ALA A 214 0.70 1.47 3.73
N LEU A 215 0.01 2.30 2.95
CA LEU A 215 -0.64 3.51 3.44
C LEU A 215 -1.69 3.19 4.53
N MET A 216 -2.52 2.17 4.32
CA MET A 216 -3.49 1.72 5.32
C MET A 216 -2.80 1.27 6.60
N PHE A 217 -1.75 0.46 6.48
CA PHE A 217 -0.97 -0.01 7.63
C PHE A 217 -0.35 1.15 8.41
N TRP A 218 0.23 2.14 7.73
CA TRP A 218 0.79 3.34 8.34
C TRP A 218 -0.22 4.05 9.24
N TYR A 219 -1.42 4.32 8.72
CA TYR A 219 -2.41 5.08 9.47
C TYR A 219 -3.12 4.27 10.55
N ILE A 220 -3.33 2.96 10.36
CA ILE A 220 -3.82 2.07 11.43
C ILE A 220 -2.80 2.01 12.56
N LEU A 221 -1.52 1.82 12.24
CA LEU A 221 -0.44 1.79 13.23
C LEU A 221 -0.37 3.12 14.00
N ARG A 222 -0.46 4.24 13.29
CA ARG A 222 -0.48 5.57 13.90
C ARG A 222 -1.67 5.76 14.87
N ILE A 223 -2.87 5.32 14.48
CA ILE A 223 -4.05 5.37 15.36
C ILE A 223 -3.81 4.54 16.62
N LEU A 224 -3.39 3.29 16.47
CA LEU A 224 -3.19 2.38 17.60
C LEU A 224 -2.05 2.83 18.53
N THR A 225 -1.06 3.51 18.01
CA THR A 225 0.03 4.08 18.81
C THR A 225 -0.46 5.31 19.59
N SER A 226 -1.27 6.18 18.96
CA SER A 226 -1.81 7.39 19.61
C SER A 226 -2.86 7.13 20.70
N TRP A 227 -3.49 5.95 20.73
CA TRP A 227 -4.50 5.62 21.74
C TRP A 227 -3.93 5.18 23.08
N ARG A 228 -2.61 5.01 23.17
CA ARG A 228 -1.94 4.56 24.40
C ARG A 228 -1.23 5.70 25.16
N ASP A 229 -1.18 6.88 24.56
CA ASP A 229 -0.75 8.14 25.19
C ASP A 229 -1.95 8.84 25.88
#